data_0da0086928491967c59ae72b5e1ba52d
#
_entry.id   0da0086928491967c59ae72b5e1ba52d
#
_cell.length_a   1.000
_cell.length_b   1.000
_cell.length_c   1.000
_cell.angle_alpha   90.00
_cell.angle_beta   90.00
_cell.angle_gamma   90.00
#
_symmetry.space_group_name_H-M   'P 1'
#
loop_
_entity.id
_entity.type
_entity.pdbx_description
1 polymer ?
#
loop_
_entity_poly.entity_id
_entity_poly.type
_entity_poly.pdbx_seq_one_letter_code
_entity_poly.pdbx_strand_id
1 'polypeptide(L)'
;MSEAESPEAARSGPEPSEKRRLLRLLAVFAAVGAVVVGVPLTIGIVQARRAAAEAKIVGQLKAVCQVQYAWHREPRGGGTKLRYAEDFSKLADFKDAPEEARKLVDAAFVAALGSDGAPKDGYRYRGMRTIFGAPINWDGDFAICATPAEYGKTGRKTYLLKTDGDVWEKDLGKSEFVSEYPSNIEGAGWAKSGAEKK
;
A
#
# COMPACT_ATOMS: atom_id res chain seq x y z
N MET A 1 -77.94 -42.54 -33.79
CA MET A 1 -76.90 -42.54 -32.74
C MET A 1 -75.63 -42.14 -33.44
N SER A 2 -75.25 -40.88 -33.27
CA SER A 2 -74.06 -40.34 -33.91
C SER A 2 -73.19 -39.77 -32.75
N GLU A 3 -72.06 -40.43 -32.58
CA GLU A 3 -71.04 -40.01 -31.63
C GLU A 3 -70.26 -38.83 -32.19
N ALA A 4 -70.27 -37.75 -31.47
CA ALA A 4 -69.49 -36.58 -31.80
C ALA A 4 -68.08 -36.71 -31.19
N GLU A 5 -67.10 -36.86 -32.06
CA GLU A 5 -65.68 -36.80 -31.72
C GLU A 5 -65.29 -35.36 -31.40
N SER A 6 -64.76 -35.17 -30.17
CA SER A 6 -64.23 -33.87 -29.69
C SER A 6 -62.80 -33.70 -30.23
N PRO A 7 -62.44 -32.59 -30.85
CA PRO A 7 -61.07 -32.36 -31.29
C PRO A 7 -60.15 -32.05 -30.10
N GLU A 8 -59.16 -32.91 -29.90
CA GLU A 8 -58.04 -32.76 -28.96
C GLU A 8 -57.24 -31.52 -29.37
N ALA A 9 -57.24 -30.51 -28.47
CA ALA A 9 -56.51 -29.28 -28.67
C ALA A 9 -54.99 -29.62 -28.58
N ALA A 10 -54.34 -29.70 -29.71
CA ALA A 10 -52.89 -29.81 -29.82
C ALA A 10 -52.21 -28.61 -29.15
N ARG A 11 -51.62 -28.80 -28.00
CA ARG A 11 -50.72 -27.83 -27.34
C ARG A 11 -49.49 -27.67 -28.21
N SER A 12 -49.46 -26.66 -29.06
CA SER A 12 -48.28 -26.27 -29.83
C SER A 12 -47.23 -25.74 -28.85
N GLY A 13 -46.21 -26.53 -28.57
CA GLY A 13 -45.03 -26.06 -27.85
C GLY A 13 -44.33 -24.95 -28.66
N PRO A 14 -43.62 -24.04 -27.98
CA PRO A 14 -42.96 -22.91 -28.64
C PRO A 14 -42.04 -23.37 -29.76
N GLU A 15 -42.16 -22.70 -30.93
CA GLU A 15 -41.36 -23.01 -32.12
C GLU A 15 -39.87 -22.96 -31.88
N PRO A 16 -39.06 -23.79 -32.52
CA PRO A 16 -37.61 -23.86 -32.32
C PRO A 16 -36.89 -22.52 -32.58
N SER A 17 -37.48 -21.62 -33.34
CA SER A 17 -37.00 -20.25 -33.57
C SER A 17 -37.12 -19.36 -32.31
N GLU A 18 -38.21 -19.48 -31.58
CA GLU A 18 -38.44 -18.70 -30.32
C GLU A 18 -37.53 -19.17 -29.19
N LYS A 19 -37.30 -20.47 -29.05
CA LYS A 19 -36.34 -21.02 -28.07
C LYS A 19 -34.92 -20.47 -28.30
N ARG A 20 -34.50 -20.36 -29.56
CA ARG A 20 -33.18 -19.79 -29.90
C ARG A 20 -33.10 -18.28 -29.61
N ARG A 21 -34.18 -17.53 -29.82
CA ARG A 21 -34.24 -16.10 -29.46
C ARG A 21 -34.20 -15.88 -27.97
N LEU A 22 -34.98 -16.64 -27.20
CA LEU A 22 -34.95 -16.63 -25.70
C LEU A 22 -33.58 -16.99 -25.15
N LEU A 23 -32.91 -18.01 -25.68
CA LEU A 23 -31.54 -18.37 -25.25
C LEU A 23 -30.52 -17.27 -25.55
N ARG A 24 -30.63 -16.58 -26.71
CA ARG A 24 -29.77 -15.44 -27.02
C ARG A 24 -30.01 -14.25 -26.08
N LEU A 25 -31.25 -13.93 -25.77
CA LEU A 25 -31.59 -12.89 -24.81
C LEU A 25 -31.09 -13.18 -23.43
N LEU A 26 -31.25 -14.41 -22.93
CA LEU A 26 -30.73 -14.87 -21.64
C LEU A 26 -29.20 -14.79 -21.59
N ALA A 27 -28.50 -15.16 -22.67
CA ALA A 27 -27.06 -15.07 -22.75
C ALA A 27 -26.57 -13.60 -22.72
N VAL A 28 -27.27 -12.69 -23.38
CA VAL A 28 -26.97 -11.26 -23.37
C VAL A 28 -27.20 -10.67 -21.95
N PHE A 29 -28.32 -11.00 -21.31
CA PHE A 29 -28.59 -10.57 -19.94
C PHE A 29 -27.59 -11.12 -18.94
N ALA A 30 -27.15 -12.37 -19.08
CA ALA A 30 -26.09 -12.97 -18.25
C ALA A 30 -24.73 -12.26 -18.45
N ALA A 31 -24.38 -11.96 -19.70
CA ALA A 31 -23.14 -11.25 -20.01
C ALA A 31 -23.15 -9.81 -19.49
N VAL A 32 -24.26 -9.08 -19.66
CA VAL A 32 -24.42 -7.72 -19.12
C VAL A 32 -24.43 -7.73 -17.59
N GLY A 33 -25.13 -8.68 -16.97
CA GLY A 33 -25.14 -8.86 -15.52
C GLY A 33 -23.74 -9.14 -14.95
N ALA A 34 -22.95 -9.98 -15.62
CA ALA A 34 -21.57 -10.26 -15.22
C ALA A 34 -20.67 -9.01 -15.29
N VAL A 35 -20.85 -8.16 -16.28
CA VAL A 35 -20.10 -6.90 -16.42
C VAL A 35 -20.53 -5.87 -15.38
N VAL A 36 -21.84 -5.71 -15.16
CA VAL A 36 -22.38 -4.71 -14.22
C VAL A 36 -22.03 -5.03 -12.76
N VAL A 37 -21.99 -6.31 -12.38
CA VAL A 37 -21.66 -6.72 -11.00
C VAL A 37 -20.17 -7.02 -10.82
N GLY A 38 -19.52 -7.60 -11.82
CA GLY A 38 -18.13 -8.03 -11.73
C GLY A 38 -17.12 -6.87 -11.70
N VAL A 39 -17.34 -5.82 -12.46
CA VAL A 39 -16.41 -4.67 -12.52
C VAL A 39 -16.34 -3.90 -11.19
N PRO A 40 -17.46 -3.47 -10.55
CA PRO A 40 -17.38 -2.75 -9.30
C PRO A 40 -16.82 -3.62 -8.15
N LEU A 41 -17.08 -4.93 -8.15
CA LEU A 41 -16.54 -5.83 -7.14
C LEU A 41 -15.02 -5.95 -7.23
N THR A 42 -14.46 -6.08 -8.43
CA THR A 42 -13.00 -6.15 -8.63
C THR A 42 -12.31 -4.83 -8.26
N ILE A 43 -12.91 -3.69 -8.59
CA ILE A 43 -12.39 -2.37 -8.20
C ILE A 43 -12.37 -2.24 -6.68
N GLY A 44 -13.43 -2.62 -5.99
CA GLY A 44 -13.50 -2.58 -4.52
C GLY A 44 -12.43 -3.44 -3.84
N ILE A 45 -12.20 -4.65 -4.32
CA ILE A 45 -11.15 -5.55 -3.80
C ILE A 45 -9.74 -4.95 -4.00
N VAL A 46 -9.47 -4.39 -5.16
CA VAL A 46 -8.17 -3.75 -5.45
C VAL A 46 -7.94 -2.54 -4.55
N GLN A 47 -8.95 -1.71 -4.35
CA GLN A 47 -8.86 -0.54 -3.46
C GLN A 47 -8.67 -0.96 -2.00
N ALA A 48 -9.39 -1.96 -1.51
CA ALA A 48 -9.24 -2.48 -0.16
C ALA A 48 -7.83 -3.06 0.09
N ARG A 49 -7.28 -3.82 -0.86
CA ARG A 49 -5.91 -4.34 -0.79
C ARG A 49 -4.87 -3.21 -0.74
N ARG A 50 -5.04 -2.16 -1.53
CA ARG A 50 -4.16 -0.98 -1.51
C ARG A 50 -4.22 -0.26 -0.17
N ALA A 51 -5.42 0.01 0.35
CA ALA A 51 -5.58 0.65 1.64
C ALA A 51 -4.94 -0.16 2.78
N ALA A 52 -5.10 -1.49 2.76
CA ALA A 52 -4.44 -2.37 3.74
C ALA A 52 -2.91 -2.34 3.61
N ALA A 53 -2.36 -2.34 2.38
CA ALA A 53 -0.93 -2.19 2.16
C ALA A 53 -0.43 -0.83 2.67
N GLU A 54 -1.11 0.25 2.34
CA GLU A 54 -0.76 1.61 2.78
C GLU A 54 -0.76 1.74 4.31
N ALA A 55 -1.76 1.17 5.00
CA ALA A 55 -1.79 1.15 6.47
C ALA A 55 -0.60 0.37 7.07
N LYS A 56 -0.20 -0.74 6.44
CA LYS A 56 0.97 -1.53 6.84
C LYS A 56 2.26 -0.74 6.73
N ILE A 57 2.43 0.06 5.66
CA ILE A 57 3.61 0.89 5.46
C ILE A 57 3.78 1.92 6.57
N VAL A 58 2.69 2.57 6.98
CA VAL A 58 2.72 3.52 8.10
C VAL A 58 3.18 2.83 9.38
N GLY A 59 2.68 1.62 9.67
CA GLY A 59 3.12 0.81 10.81
C GLY A 59 4.62 0.47 10.75
N GLN A 60 5.11 0.06 9.59
CA GLN A 60 6.52 -0.25 9.38
C GLN A 60 7.43 0.98 9.56
N LEU A 61 7.06 2.13 9.02
CA LEU A 61 7.81 3.37 9.21
C LEU A 61 7.88 3.79 10.68
N LYS A 62 6.76 3.70 11.41
CA LYS A 62 6.74 3.97 12.85
C LYS A 62 7.61 2.98 13.64
N ALA A 63 7.64 1.71 13.24
CA ALA A 63 8.51 0.70 13.85
C ALA A 63 10.00 1.04 13.64
N VAL A 64 10.38 1.48 12.43
CA VAL A 64 11.76 1.95 12.18
C VAL A 64 12.11 3.11 13.09
N CYS A 65 11.19 4.06 13.29
CA CYS A 65 11.41 5.18 14.19
C CYS A 65 11.70 4.70 15.62
N GLN A 66 10.94 3.73 16.13
CA GLN A 66 11.15 3.15 17.46
C GLN A 66 12.50 2.43 17.56
N VAL A 67 12.89 1.67 16.55
CA VAL A 67 14.20 0.98 16.52
C VAL A 67 15.34 1.99 16.43
N GLN A 68 15.22 3.05 15.65
CA GLN A 68 16.19 4.14 15.56
C GLN A 68 16.34 4.88 16.91
N TYR A 69 15.23 5.15 17.60
CA TYR A 69 15.30 5.73 18.94
C TYR A 69 15.98 4.82 19.96
N ALA A 70 15.67 3.53 19.95
CA ALA A 70 16.33 2.57 20.82
C ALA A 70 17.84 2.48 20.50
N TRP A 71 18.19 2.49 19.21
CA TRP A 71 19.58 2.53 18.75
C TRP A 71 20.31 3.79 19.23
N HIS A 72 19.68 4.96 19.10
CA HIS A 72 20.26 6.26 19.47
C HIS A 72 20.56 6.40 20.97
N ARG A 73 19.83 5.68 21.85
CA ARG A 73 20.03 5.76 23.30
C ARG A 73 21.31 5.09 23.79
N GLU A 74 21.97 4.29 22.98
CA GLU A 74 23.15 3.54 23.37
C GLU A 74 24.38 4.06 22.66
N PRO A 75 25.44 4.51 23.41
CA PRO A 75 26.73 4.84 22.83
C PRO A 75 27.34 3.63 22.17
N ARG A 76 27.80 3.74 20.92
CA ARG A 76 28.38 2.63 20.15
C ARG A 76 29.76 2.99 19.63
N GLY A 77 30.56 1.95 19.39
CA GLY A 77 31.88 2.12 18.83
C GLY A 77 32.92 2.74 19.80
N GLY A 78 32.72 2.61 21.12
CA GLY A 78 33.66 3.15 22.12
C GLY A 78 33.59 4.68 22.27
N GLY A 79 32.66 5.36 21.60
CA GLY A 79 32.41 6.78 21.72
C GLY A 79 31.33 7.10 22.75
N THR A 80 31.29 8.37 23.19
CA THR A 80 30.25 8.89 24.09
C THR A 80 29.08 9.51 23.32
N LYS A 81 29.17 9.63 21.99
CA LYS A 81 28.14 10.27 21.18
C LYS A 81 27.01 9.31 20.85
N LEU A 82 25.81 9.78 21.10
CA LEU A 82 24.58 9.14 20.64
C LEU A 82 24.34 9.50 19.18
N ARG A 83 24.06 8.47 18.33
CA ARG A 83 23.81 8.66 16.89
C ARG A 83 22.73 7.73 16.41
N TYR A 84 21.93 8.19 15.48
CA TYR A 84 21.04 7.32 14.69
C TYR A 84 21.85 6.40 13.76
N ALA A 85 21.30 5.23 13.44
CA ALA A 85 21.94 4.33 12.48
C ALA A 85 21.87 4.95 11.07
N GLU A 86 23.01 5.35 10.55
CA GLU A 86 23.18 5.77 9.16
C GLU A 86 23.05 4.57 8.21
N ASP A 87 23.62 3.45 8.61
CA ASP A 87 23.47 2.17 7.94
C ASP A 87 22.29 1.40 8.55
N PHE A 88 21.15 1.44 7.86
CA PHE A 88 19.93 0.77 8.31
C PHE A 88 20.06 -0.75 8.39
N SER A 89 21.08 -1.36 7.74
CA SER A 89 21.31 -2.81 7.84
C SER A 89 21.54 -3.27 9.26
N LYS A 90 22.10 -2.40 10.08
CA LYS A 90 22.39 -2.67 11.50
C LYS A 90 21.16 -2.75 12.39
N LEU A 91 20.02 -2.26 11.91
CA LEU A 91 18.78 -2.27 12.68
C LEU A 91 18.13 -3.65 12.77
N ALA A 92 18.38 -4.54 11.80
CA ALA A 92 17.77 -5.88 11.77
C ALA A 92 18.12 -6.73 13.00
N ASP A 93 19.35 -6.62 13.46
CA ASP A 93 19.89 -7.45 14.55
C ASP A 93 19.89 -6.73 15.91
N PHE A 94 19.26 -5.55 15.98
CA PHE A 94 19.27 -4.74 17.19
C PHE A 94 18.30 -5.28 18.23
N LYS A 95 18.83 -5.98 19.26
CA LYS A 95 18.06 -6.74 20.26
C LYS A 95 17.36 -5.86 21.29
N ASP A 96 17.89 -4.67 21.56
CA ASP A 96 17.38 -3.76 22.60
C ASP A 96 16.20 -2.90 22.17
N ALA A 97 15.79 -3.03 20.90
CA ALA A 97 14.55 -2.40 20.41
C ALA A 97 13.30 -3.15 20.93
N PRO A 98 12.15 -2.44 21.06
CA PRO A 98 10.89 -3.05 21.43
C PRO A 98 10.55 -4.25 20.50
N GLU A 99 10.11 -5.35 21.10
CA GLU A 99 9.87 -6.60 20.36
C GLU A 99 8.90 -6.42 19.17
N GLU A 100 7.82 -5.65 19.38
CA GLU A 100 6.86 -5.38 18.34
C GLU A 100 7.47 -4.60 17.16
N ALA A 101 8.35 -3.64 17.44
CA ALA A 101 9.08 -2.92 16.40
C ALA A 101 10.06 -3.83 15.67
N ARG A 102 10.78 -4.72 16.37
CA ARG A 102 11.71 -5.69 15.76
C ARG A 102 10.99 -6.66 14.81
N LYS A 103 9.78 -7.10 15.14
CA LYS A 103 8.97 -7.96 14.26
C LYS A 103 8.64 -7.29 12.91
N LEU A 104 8.52 -5.96 12.89
CA LEU A 104 8.23 -5.19 11.69
C LEU A 104 9.49 -4.75 10.94
N VAL A 105 10.61 -4.56 11.66
CA VAL A 105 11.94 -4.21 11.10
C VAL A 105 12.79 -5.48 10.99
N ASP A 106 12.28 -6.47 10.29
CA ASP A 106 12.96 -7.74 10.01
C ASP A 106 14.08 -7.59 8.95
N ALA A 107 14.90 -8.60 8.77
CA ALA A 107 15.99 -8.61 7.80
C ALA A 107 15.50 -8.33 6.36
N ALA A 108 14.30 -8.77 6.00
CA ALA A 108 13.72 -8.51 4.68
C ALA A 108 13.32 -7.03 4.51
N PHE A 109 12.82 -6.39 5.57
CA PHE A 109 12.54 -4.95 5.55
C PHE A 109 13.83 -4.14 5.46
N VAL A 110 14.84 -4.50 6.24
CA VAL A 110 16.13 -3.84 6.21
C VAL A 110 16.82 -3.98 4.84
N ALA A 111 16.74 -5.16 4.23
CA ALA A 111 17.21 -5.36 2.86
C ALA A 111 16.47 -4.47 1.84
N ALA A 112 15.19 -4.18 2.09
CA ALA A 112 14.39 -3.27 1.26
C ALA A 112 14.75 -1.78 1.46
N LEU A 113 15.43 -1.42 2.56
CA LEU A 113 15.93 -0.06 2.84
C LEU A 113 17.18 0.33 2.05
N GLY A 114 17.82 -0.61 1.38
CA GLY A 114 18.98 -0.35 0.52
C GLY A 114 18.62 0.45 -0.73
N SER A 115 19.64 1.06 -1.36
CA SER A 115 19.46 1.88 -2.59
C SER A 115 18.79 1.11 -3.73
N ASP A 116 19.06 -0.19 -3.82
CA ASP A 116 18.56 -1.10 -4.85
C ASP A 116 17.73 -2.24 -4.25
N GLY A 117 17.21 -2.02 -3.03
CA GLY A 117 16.45 -3.02 -2.28
C GLY A 117 15.21 -3.50 -3.02
N ALA A 118 14.95 -4.82 -2.94
CA ALA A 118 13.73 -5.41 -3.46
C ALA A 118 12.51 -4.80 -2.76
N PRO A 119 11.39 -4.61 -3.46
CA PRO A 119 10.18 -4.12 -2.83
C PRO A 119 9.71 -5.06 -1.72
N LYS A 120 9.34 -4.50 -0.56
CA LYS A 120 8.65 -5.23 0.50
C LYS A 120 7.23 -4.69 0.65
N ASP A 121 6.27 -5.58 0.75
CA ASP A 121 4.85 -5.25 0.85
C ASP A 121 4.34 -4.29 -0.25
N GLY A 122 4.96 -4.36 -1.44
CA GLY A 122 4.63 -3.51 -2.59
C GLY A 122 5.26 -2.11 -2.55
N TYR A 123 6.15 -1.83 -1.60
CA TYR A 123 6.85 -0.55 -1.47
C TYR A 123 8.35 -0.70 -1.49
N ARG A 124 9.03 0.34 -1.98
CA ARG A 124 10.48 0.53 -1.89
C ARG A 124 10.77 1.57 -0.82
N TYR A 125 11.86 1.36 -0.09
CA TYR A 125 12.25 2.22 1.02
C TYR A 125 13.65 2.75 0.79
N ARG A 126 13.90 4.00 1.19
CA ARG A 126 15.22 4.61 1.10
C ARG A 126 15.45 5.57 2.24
N GLY A 127 16.60 5.48 2.90
CA GLY A 127 17.11 6.53 3.76
C GLY A 127 17.35 7.80 2.94
N MET A 128 16.89 8.93 3.44
CA MET A 128 17.14 10.23 2.81
C MET A 128 18.53 10.72 3.16
N ARG A 129 19.07 11.65 2.39
CA ARG A 129 20.42 12.20 2.61
C ARG A 129 20.37 13.64 3.09
N THR A 130 19.27 14.34 2.83
CA THR A 130 19.11 15.76 3.15
C THR A 130 17.79 16.01 3.89
N ILE A 131 17.85 16.91 4.85
CA ILE A 131 16.70 17.45 5.55
C ILE A 131 16.82 18.99 5.46
N PHE A 132 15.80 19.65 4.96
CA PHE A 132 15.76 21.12 4.82
C PHE A 132 16.92 21.73 4.02
N GLY A 133 17.35 21.02 2.96
CA GLY A 133 18.47 21.47 2.10
C GLY A 133 19.86 21.15 2.65
N ALA A 134 19.99 20.63 3.86
CA ALA A 134 21.24 20.29 4.49
C ALA A 134 21.46 18.76 4.57
N PRO A 135 22.70 18.28 4.52
CA PRO A 135 23.02 16.88 4.81
C PRO A 135 22.51 16.49 6.20
N ILE A 136 22.01 15.24 6.34
CA ILE A 136 21.53 14.73 7.63
C ILE A 136 22.64 14.72 8.66
N ASN A 137 22.38 15.36 9.81
CA ASN A 137 23.21 15.21 10.99
C ASN A 137 22.72 14.01 11.81
N TRP A 138 23.37 12.87 11.63
CA TRP A 138 22.99 11.60 12.28
C TRP A 138 23.10 11.62 13.82
N ASP A 139 23.67 12.63 14.41
CA ASP A 139 23.66 12.83 15.87
C ASP A 139 22.27 13.34 16.35
N GLY A 140 21.49 13.97 15.48
CA GLY A 140 20.19 14.55 15.82
C GLY A 140 19.01 14.12 14.96
N ASP A 141 19.27 13.70 13.72
CA ASP A 141 18.20 13.47 12.75
C ASP A 141 18.41 12.20 11.90
N PHE A 142 17.31 11.66 11.42
CA PHE A 142 17.23 10.72 10.29
C PHE A 142 15.95 10.98 9.50
N ALA A 143 15.90 10.54 8.26
CA ALA A 143 14.67 10.56 7.47
C ALA A 143 14.61 9.39 6.50
N ILE A 144 13.39 8.92 6.20
CA ILE A 144 13.10 7.79 5.33
C ILE A 144 11.98 8.18 4.37
N CYS A 145 12.14 7.79 3.10
CA CYS A 145 11.10 7.84 2.09
C CYS A 145 10.66 6.43 1.73
N ALA A 146 9.34 6.20 1.68
CA ALA A 146 8.73 5.00 1.14
C ALA A 146 7.85 5.35 -0.05
N THR A 147 8.06 4.69 -1.21
CA THR A 147 7.30 4.92 -2.43
C THR A 147 6.75 3.61 -2.98
N PRO A 148 5.58 3.61 -3.66
CA PRO A 148 5.06 2.40 -4.30
C PRO A 148 6.09 1.79 -5.26
N ALA A 149 6.22 0.48 -5.28
CA ALA A 149 7.08 -0.19 -6.26
C ALA A 149 6.54 0.01 -7.69
N GLU A 150 5.20 -0.03 -7.83
CA GLU A 150 4.48 0.26 -9.06
C GLU A 150 3.29 1.17 -8.73
N TYR A 151 3.37 2.45 -9.16
CA TYR A 151 2.30 3.42 -8.95
C TYR A 151 0.96 2.91 -9.49
N GLY A 152 -0.08 3.06 -8.69
CA GLY A 152 -1.44 2.65 -9.05
C GLY A 152 -1.70 1.15 -8.95
N LYS A 153 -0.69 0.29 -8.86
CA LYS A 153 -0.85 -1.15 -8.62
C LYS A 153 -0.60 -1.53 -7.17
N THR A 154 0.58 -1.22 -6.64
CA THR A 154 0.96 -1.59 -5.26
C THR A 154 0.57 -0.53 -4.24
N GLY A 155 0.43 0.72 -4.66
CA GLY A 155 -0.01 1.86 -3.87
C GLY A 155 -0.09 3.12 -4.71
N ARG A 156 -0.52 4.22 -4.10
CA ARG A 156 -0.55 5.54 -4.72
C ARG A 156 0.25 6.56 -3.95
N LYS A 157 0.30 6.42 -2.63
CA LYS A 157 0.90 7.39 -1.76
C LYS A 157 2.38 7.11 -1.57
N THR A 158 3.18 8.16 -1.58
CA THR A 158 4.54 8.18 -1.09
C THR A 158 4.51 8.68 0.34
N TYR A 159 5.37 8.13 1.19
CA TYR A 159 5.44 8.44 2.61
C TYR A 159 6.81 8.99 2.98
N LEU A 160 6.83 9.96 3.87
CA LEU A 160 8.02 10.48 4.51
C LEU A 160 7.92 10.29 6.01
N LEU A 161 9.00 9.88 6.63
CA LEU A 161 9.19 9.82 8.07
C LEU A 161 10.46 10.57 8.42
N LYS A 162 10.44 11.33 9.50
CA LYS A 162 11.60 11.95 10.11
C LYS A 162 11.68 11.59 11.61
N THR A 163 12.73 12.04 12.25
CA THR A 163 13.03 11.86 13.68
C THR A 163 11.85 12.20 14.63
N ASP A 164 10.96 13.13 14.28
CA ASP A 164 9.77 13.44 15.10
C ASP A 164 8.75 12.28 15.20
N GLY A 165 8.88 11.24 14.38
CA GLY A 165 7.99 10.08 14.36
C GLY A 165 6.71 10.31 13.57
N ASP A 166 6.50 11.49 13.03
CA ASP A 166 5.36 11.81 12.18
C ASP A 166 5.54 11.23 10.79
N VAL A 167 4.54 10.48 10.35
CA VAL A 167 4.49 9.94 8.99
C VAL A 167 3.64 10.86 8.13
N TRP A 168 4.22 11.37 7.07
CA TRP A 168 3.56 12.24 6.10
C TRP A 168 3.31 11.48 4.81
N GLU A 169 2.19 11.77 4.15
CA GLU A 169 1.77 11.09 2.92
C GLU A 169 1.38 12.07 1.83
N LYS A 170 1.71 11.70 0.58
CA LYS A 170 1.31 12.46 -0.62
C LYS A 170 1.18 11.53 -1.82
N ASP A 171 0.15 11.75 -2.65
CA ASP A 171 0.08 11.14 -3.98
C ASP A 171 0.93 11.96 -4.95
N LEU A 172 2.06 11.41 -5.39
CA LEU A 172 2.97 12.05 -6.33
C LEU A 172 2.65 11.72 -7.80
N GLY A 173 1.68 10.85 -8.06
CA GLY A 173 1.35 10.38 -9.40
C GLY A 173 2.38 9.42 -10.01
N LYS A 174 3.40 9.00 -9.26
CA LYS A 174 4.54 8.21 -9.76
C LYS A 174 5.24 7.43 -8.65
N SER A 175 6.08 6.44 -9.07
CA SER A 175 6.91 5.60 -8.17
C SER A 175 8.34 6.13 -8.07
N GLU A 176 8.51 7.36 -7.60
CA GLU A 176 9.83 7.98 -7.44
C GLU A 176 10.10 8.33 -5.99
N PHE A 177 11.35 8.18 -5.57
CA PHE A 177 11.80 8.63 -4.26
C PHE A 177 11.91 10.15 -4.20
N VAL A 178 11.51 10.71 -3.07
CA VAL A 178 11.81 12.07 -2.72
C VAL A 178 13.23 12.11 -2.16
N SER A 179 14.09 12.95 -2.72
CA SER A 179 15.50 13.03 -2.33
C SER A 179 15.74 13.83 -1.07
N GLU A 180 14.86 14.76 -0.77
CA GLU A 180 14.98 15.71 0.32
C GLU A 180 13.70 15.78 1.17
N TYR A 181 13.86 15.86 2.48
CA TYR A 181 12.75 16.14 3.40
C TYR A 181 12.47 17.64 3.40
N PRO A 182 11.25 18.10 3.01
CA PRO A 182 10.97 19.52 2.81
C PRO A 182 10.88 20.30 4.14
N SER A 183 11.34 21.55 4.14
CA SER A 183 11.28 22.44 5.31
C SER A 183 9.85 22.84 5.69
N ASN A 184 8.98 23.04 4.70
CA ASN A 184 7.55 23.29 4.89
C ASN A 184 6.77 22.12 4.28
N ILE A 185 6.59 21.06 5.05
CA ILE A 185 6.01 19.82 4.57
C ILE A 185 4.52 19.98 4.20
N GLU A 186 3.76 20.73 5.00
CA GLU A 186 2.34 21.00 4.72
C GLU A 186 2.19 21.92 3.51
N GLY A 187 2.99 22.99 3.44
CA GLY A 187 2.99 23.89 2.29
C GLY A 187 3.44 23.21 0.99
N ALA A 188 4.23 22.14 1.09
CA ALA A 188 4.58 21.29 -0.03
C ALA A 188 3.47 20.29 -0.39
N GLY A 189 2.30 20.34 0.27
CA GLY A 189 1.11 19.55 -0.02
C GLY A 189 1.17 18.10 0.51
N TRP A 190 1.96 17.85 1.55
CA TRP A 190 1.94 16.60 2.31
C TRP A 190 0.88 16.67 3.41
N ALA A 191 0.22 15.56 3.67
CA ALA A 191 -0.74 15.43 4.75
C ALA A 191 -0.19 14.45 5.80
N LYS A 192 -0.46 14.72 7.08
CA LYS A 192 -0.09 13.79 8.15
C LYS A 192 -0.91 12.51 8.03
N SER A 193 -0.24 11.36 7.98
CA SER A 193 -0.91 10.07 7.84
C SER A 193 -1.72 9.73 9.07
N GLY A 194 -2.96 9.29 8.87
CA GLY A 194 -3.91 9.00 9.96
C GLY A 194 -4.61 10.23 10.55
N ALA A 195 -4.36 11.44 10.03
CA ALA A 195 -5.21 12.58 10.35
C ALA A 195 -6.58 12.40 9.67
N GLU A 196 -7.66 12.44 10.44
CA GLU A 196 -9.00 12.47 9.86
C GLU A 196 -9.12 13.72 8.97
N LYS A 197 -9.53 13.50 7.72
CA LYS A 197 -9.92 14.61 6.84
C LYS A 197 -11.19 15.22 7.43
N LYS A 198 -11.03 16.38 8.08
CA LYS A 198 -12.17 17.20 8.51
C LYS A 198 -12.91 17.74 7.30
#